data_482099730ac3febbdecd5e5118fab233
#
_entry.id   482099730ac3febbdecd5e5118fab233
#
_cell.length_a   1.000
_cell.length_b   1.000
_cell.length_c   1.000
_cell.angle_alpha   90.00
_cell.angle_beta   90.00
_cell.angle_gamma   90.00
#
_symmetry.space_group_name_H-M   'P 1'
#
loop_
_entity.id
_entity.type
_entity.pdbx_description
1 polymer ?
#
loop_
_entity_poly.entity_id
_entity_poly.type
_entity_poly.pdbx_seq_one_letter_code
_entity_poly.pdbx_strand_id
1 'polypeptide(L)'
;MKRNQSLLMMMLAALSFPAAAQMKEMPGGLWEMRHKIDMPGMPPEMAAKMGNRVVTTCVKPGQQKWNEQRNPNEKGDRKCEQTDLKFDGNKVMWKMKCIDGTTGEGVLAHNGKDSYTHTMNINSPRGTMKSVTEGKRIAETCEK
;
A
#
# COMPACT_ATOMS: atom_id res chain seq x y z
N MET A 1 -51.25 26.87 43.87
CA MET A 1 -51.05 26.32 42.51
C MET A 1 -49.55 26.18 42.25
N LYS A 2 -49.02 24.97 42.36
CA LYS A 2 -47.59 24.67 42.15
C LYS A 2 -47.46 24.12 40.75
N ARG A 3 -46.80 24.85 39.82
CA ARG A 3 -46.48 24.38 38.48
C ARG A 3 -45.15 23.66 38.55
N ASN A 4 -45.19 22.32 38.42
CA ASN A 4 -44.04 21.47 38.20
C ASN A 4 -43.57 21.64 36.75
N GLN A 5 -42.41 22.24 36.56
CA GLN A 5 -41.69 22.19 35.29
C GLN A 5 -40.72 21.00 35.33
N SER A 6 -41.10 19.93 34.70
CA SER A 6 -40.18 18.80 34.43
C SER A 6 -39.20 19.20 33.31
N LEU A 7 -37.97 19.45 33.71
CA LEU A 7 -36.86 19.59 32.75
C LEU A 7 -36.53 18.20 32.15
N LEU A 8 -36.90 18.02 30.89
CA LEU A 8 -36.48 16.88 30.08
C LEU A 8 -35.06 17.14 29.60
N MET A 9 -34.06 16.55 30.28
CA MET A 9 -32.67 16.55 29.85
C MET A 9 -32.53 15.55 28.70
N MET A 10 -32.49 16.04 27.45
CA MET A 10 -32.07 15.26 26.29
C MET A 10 -30.54 15.08 26.34
N MET A 11 -30.09 13.88 26.73
CA MET A 11 -28.70 13.47 26.56
C MET A 11 -28.46 13.20 25.06
N LEU A 12 -27.81 14.13 24.37
CA LEU A 12 -27.18 13.86 23.08
C LEU A 12 -25.97 12.99 23.33
N ALA A 13 -26.10 11.67 23.08
CA ALA A 13 -24.98 10.77 22.95
C ALA A 13 -24.23 11.11 21.65
N ALA A 14 -23.15 11.86 21.75
CA ALA A 14 -22.22 12.08 20.64
C ALA A 14 -21.56 10.74 20.30
N LEU A 15 -22.01 10.09 19.23
CA LEU A 15 -21.33 8.96 18.62
C LEU A 15 -20.01 9.46 18.03
N SER A 16 -18.96 9.40 18.84
CA SER A 16 -17.59 9.61 18.38
C SER A 16 -17.20 8.40 17.52
N PHE A 17 -17.39 8.49 16.20
CA PHE A 17 -16.76 7.57 15.29
C PHE A 17 -15.24 7.75 15.41
N PRO A 18 -14.45 6.70 15.72
CA PRO A 18 -13.01 6.81 15.63
C PRO A 18 -12.69 7.13 14.18
N ALA A 19 -12.19 8.34 13.93
CA ALA A 19 -11.57 8.67 12.65
C ALA A 19 -10.47 7.62 12.43
N ALA A 20 -10.67 6.73 11.46
CA ALA A 20 -9.65 5.77 11.05
C ALA A 20 -8.41 6.60 10.68
N ALA A 21 -7.42 6.64 11.56
CA ALA A 21 -6.19 7.34 11.32
C ALA A 21 -5.57 6.72 10.06
N GLN A 22 -5.52 7.49 8.99
CA GLN A 22 -4.85 7.07 7.76
C GLN A 22 -3.41 6.76 8.10
N MET A 23 -3.04 5.48 8.07
CA MET A 23 -1.67 5.08 8.32
C MET A 23 -0.78 5.59 7.20
N LYS A 24 -0.03 6.64 7.46
CA LYS A 24 0.91 7.24 6.48
C LYS A 24 2.23 6.47 6.40
N GLU A 25 2.56 5.71 7.43
CA GLU A 25 3.85 5.04 7.56
C GLU A 25 3.67 3.54 7.78
N MET A 26 4.60 2.77 7.22
CA MET A 26 4.69 1.34 7.47
C MET A 26 5.22 1.09 8.88
N PRO A 27 4.54 0.30 9.71
CA PRO A 27 5.04 -0.03 11.03
C PRO A 27 6.39 -0.71 10.96
N GLY A 28 7.29 -0.37 11.89
CA GLY A 28 8.57 -1.07 12.01
C GLY A 28 8.39 -2.54 12.37
N GLY A 29 9.43 -3.33 12.10
CA GLY A 29 9.46 -4.76 12.40
C GLY A 29 9.97 -5.61 11.24
N LEU A 30 9.86 -6.91 11.41
CA LEU A 30 10.24 -7.89 10.39
C LEU A 30 9.03 -8.20 9.51
N TRP A 31 9.20 -7.99 8.20
CA TRP A 31 8.15 -8.18 7.20
C TRP A 31 8.51 -9.28 6.22
N GLU A 32 7.58 -10.18 5.98
CA GLU A 32 7.61 -11.13 4.87
C GLU A 32 6.80 -10.57 3.71
N MET A 33 7.42 -10.50 2.54
CA MET A 33 6.80 -10.02 1.30
C MET A 33 6.77 -11.13 0.27
N ARG A 34 5.60 -11.42 -0.29
CA ARG A 34 5.37 -12.38 -1.36
C ARG A 34 5.07 -11.63 -2.64
N HIS A 35 5.96 -11.74 -3.62
CA HIS A 35 5.82 -11.10 -4.91
C HIS A 35 5.30 -12.10 -5.93
N LYS A 36 4.27 -11.69 -6.66
CA LYS A 36 3.76 -12.39 -7.85
C LYS A 36 3.83 -11.46 -9.04
N ILE A 37 4.41 -11.92 -10.13
CA ILE A 37 4.52 -11.15 -11.37
C ILE A 37 3.86 -11.96 -12.47
N ASP A 38 2.93 -11.31 -13.17
CA ASP A 38 2.25 -11.83 -14.36
C ASP A 38 2.60 -10.95 -15.56
N MET A 39 3.20 -11.57 -16.58
CA MET A 39 3.54 -10.93 -17.85
C MET A 39 3.00 -11.80 -18.97
N PRO A 40 2.00 -11.35 -19.73
CA PRO A 40 1.50 -12.07 -20.89
C PRO A 40 2.63 -12.35 -21.88
N GLY A 41 2.74 -13.61 -22.33
CA GLY A 41 3.78 -14.05 -23.26
C GLY A 41 5.11 -14.46 -22.63
N MET A 42 5.22 -14.44 -21.28
CA MET A 42 6.39 -14.97 -20.61
C MET A 42 6.40 -16.50 -20.67
N PRO A 43 7.55 -17.13 -21.03
CA PRO A 43 7.68 -18.58 -20.97
C PRO A 43 7.39 -19.12 -19.56
N PRO A 44 6.71 -20.28 -19.44
CA PRO A 44 6.32 -20.86 -18.15
C PRO A 44 7.47 -21.06 -17.16
N GLU A 45 8.65 -21.40 -17.67
CA GLU A 45 9.86 -21.58 -16.84
C GLU A 45 10.35 -20.27 -16.21
N MET A 46 10.26 -19.16 -16.95
CA MET A 46 10.59 -17.84 -16.42
C MET A 46 9.50 -17.35 -15.45
N ALA A 47 8.24 -17.58 -15.77
CA ALA A 47 7.12 -17.26 -14.89
C ALA A 47 7.25 -17.99 -13.54
N ALA A 48 7.65 -19.26 -13.54
CA ALA A 48 7.88 -20.05 -12.33
C ALA A 48 9.04 -19.50 -11.47
N LYS A 49 10.13 -19.03 -12.10
CA LYS A 49 11.30 -18.49 -11.39
C LYS A 49 11.07 -17.06 -10.86
N MET A 50 10.31 -16.25 -11.58
CA MET A 50 10.03 -14.84 -11.21
C MET A 50 8.70 -14.69 -10.48
N GLY A 51 7.79 -15.62 -10.67
CA GLY A 51 6.38 -15.50 -10.30
C GLY A 51 6.05 -15.64 -8.82
N ASN A 52 6.93 -16.25 -8.01
CA ASN A 52 6.65 -16.47 -6.58
C ASN A 52 7.93 -16.26 -5.75
N ARG A 53 8.26 -15.01 -5.52
CA ARG A 53 9.43 -14.70 -4.69
C ARG A 53 8.98 -14.28 -3.30
N VAL A 54 9.54 -14.92 -2.27
CA VAL A 54 9.36 -14.53 -0.87
C VAL A 54 10.63 -13.84 -0.40
N VAL A 55 10.48 -12.64 0.16
CA VAL A 55 11.58 -11.84 0.70
C VAL A 55 11.22 -11.41 2.12
N THR A 56 12.15 -11.57 3.04
CA THR A 56 12.01 -11.05 4.39
C THR A 56 12.89 -9.80 4.53
N THR A 57 12.32 -8.73 5.03
CA THR A 57 13.04 -7.46 5.23
C THR A 57 12.72 -6.84 6.57
N CYS A 58 13.73 -6.18 7.15
CA CYS A 58 13.56 -5.36 8.34
C CYS A 58 13.17 -3.94 7.95
N VAL A 59 12.06 -3.46 8.47
CA VAL A 59 11.60 -2.08 8.34
C VAL A 59 11.83 -1.36 9.67
N LYS A 60 12.59 -0.27 9.65
CA LYS A 60 12.74 0.59 10.82
C LYS A 60 11.55 1.54 10.93
N PRO A 61 11.07 1.87 12.15
CA PRO A 61 9.99 2.83 12.34
C PRO A 61 10.28 4.15 11.62
N GLY A 62 9.30 4.69 10.87
CA GLY A 62 9.43 5.94 10.12
C GLY A 62 10.31 5.87 8.86
N GLN A 63 10.91 4.74 8.56
CA GLN A 63 11.82 4.59 7.42
C GLN A 63 11.08 4.50 6.08
N GLN A 64 9.88 3.96 6.08
CA GLN A 64 9.11 3.72 4.87
C GLN A 64 7.71 4.32 4.99
N LYS A 65 7.41 5.26 4.13
CA LYS A 65 6.06 5.78 3.97
C LYS A 65 5.36 5.01 2.87
N TRP A 66 4.07 4.77 3.04
CA TRP A 66 3.27 4.02 2.08
C TRP A 66 3.17 4.70 0.70
N ASN A 67 3.32 6.01 0.65
CA ASN A 67 3.28 6.80 -0.57
C ASN A 67 4.67 7.05 -1.20
N GLU A 68 5.74 6.68 -0.51
CA GLU A 68 7.11 6.79 -1.03
C GLU A 68 7.51 5.45 -1.62
N GLN A 69 7.17 5.22 -2.88
CA GLN A 69 7.82 4.17 -3.64
C GLN A 69 9.24 4.63 -3.96
N ARG A 70 10.20 4.09 -3.23
CA ARG A 70 11.59 4.18 -3.67
C ARG A 70 11.67 3.55 -5.05
N ASN A 71 11.83 4.37 -6.05
CA ASN A 71 12.18 3.88 -7.38
C ASN A 71 13.59 3.27 -7.28
N PRO A 72 13.74 1.93 -7.30
CA PRO A 72 15.05 1.30 -7.19
C PRO A 72 15.97 1.66 -8.37
N ASN A 73 15.43 2.32 -9.38
CA ASN A 73 16.11 2.71 -10.63
C ASN A 73 16.37 4.22 -10.73
N GLU A 74 16.47 4.95 -9.63
CA GLU A 74 16.87 6.37 -9.66
C GLU A 74 18.26 6.59 -10.32
N LYS A 75 19.02 5.52 -10.54
CA LYS A 75 20.31 5.54 -11.25
C LYS A 75 20.20 5.19 -12.75
N GLY A 76 19.01 4.90 -13.28
CA GLY A 76 18.80 4.55 -14.68
C GLY A 76 18.03 5.62 -15.45
N ASP A 77 18.11 5.57 -16.76
CA ASP A 77 17.49 6.51 -17.72
C ASP A 77 15.95 6.59 -17.68
N ARG A 78 15.29 5.89 -16.78
CA ARG A 78 13.84 5.90 -16.60
C ARG A 78 13.43 6.91 -15.54
N LYS A 79 13.25 8.14 -15.95
CA LYS A 79 12.59 9.13 -15.10
C LYS A 79 11.09 8.88 -15.14
N CYS A 80 10.51 8.48 -14.01
CA CYS A 80 9.08 8.30 -13.85
C CYS A 80 8.53 9.34 -12.88
N GLU A 81 7.38 9.90 -13.22
CA GLU A 81 6.62 10.80 -12.39
C GLU A 81 5.42 10.07 -11.81
N GLN A 82 5.19 10.25 -10.52
CA GLN A 82 3.99 9.76 -9.85
C GLN A 82 2.93 10.86 -9.87
N THR A 83 1.73 10.51 -10.33
CA THR A 83 0.60 11.41 -10.43
C THR A 83 -0.64 10.81 -9.78
N ASP A 84 -1.69 11.62 -9.62
CA ASP A 84 -3.01 11.20 -9.15
C ASP A 84 -3.00 10.43 -7.83
N LEU A 85 -2.15 10.84 -6.88
CA LEU A 85 -2.11 10.24 -5.55
C LEU A 85 -3.42 10.49 -4.81
N LYS A 86 -4.13 9.42 -4.46
CA LYS A 86 -5.41 9.45 -3.74
C LYS A 86 -5.37 8.52 -2.54
N PHE A 87 -5.94 8.99 -1.45
CA PHE A 87 -6.16 8.23 -0.22
C PHE A 87 -7.66 7.98 -0.06
N ASP A 88 -8.05 6.72 0.09
CA ASP A 88 -9.42 6.31 0.31
C ASP A 88 -9.48 5.24 1.40
N GLY A 89 -9.81 5.67 2.62
CA GLY A 89 -9.83 4.80 3.79
C GLY A 89 -8.48 4.10 4.01
N ASN A 90 -8.46 2.79 3.81
CA ASN A 90 -7.27 1.96 3.94
C ASN A 90 -6.49 1.77 2.63
N LYS A 91 -6.83 2.51 1.57
CA LYS A 91 -6.21 2.39 0.25
C LYS A 91 -5.45 3.65 -0.13
N VAL A 92 -4.32 3.44 -0.79
CA VAL A 92 -3.56 4.48 -1.48
C VAL A 92 -3.48 4.09 -2.95
N MET A 93 -3.87 5.01 -3.81
CA MET A 93 -3.88 4.81 -5.27
C MET A 93 -3.04 5.89 -5.92
N TRP A 94 -2.32 5.53 -6.97
CA TRP A 94 -1.53 6.49 -7.77
C TRP A 94 -1.39 6.02 -9.21
N LYS A 95 -1.01 6.95 -10.06
CA LYS A 95 -0.56 6.67 -11.41
C LYS A 95 0.91 7.01 -11.57
N MET A 96 1.54 6.40 -12.55
CA MET A 96 2.94 6.60 -12.90
C MET A 96 3.05 6.82 -14.40
N LYS A 97 3.88 7.77 -14.79
CA LYS A 97 4.25 8.01 -16.19
C LYS A 97 5.76 8.20 -16.30
N CYS A 98 6.40 7.48 -17.20
CA CYS A 98 7.82 7.53 -17.43
C CYS A 98 8.14 8.18 -18.79
N ILE A 99 9.36 8.70 -18.94
CA ILE A 99 9.80 9.35 -20.18
C ILE A 99 9.92 8.37 -21.37
N ASP A 100 10.08 7.08 -21.10
CA ASP A 100 10.14 6.02 -22.12
C ASP A 100 8.76 5.58 -22.63
N GLY A 101 7.69 6.28 -22.23
CA GLY A 101 6.31 5.95 -22.58
C GLY A 101 5.67 4.88 -21.69
N THR A 102 6.40 4.34 -20.71
CA THR A 102 5.81 3.43 -19.72
C THR A 102 4.81 4.17 -18.84
N THR A 103 3.64 3.58 -18.62
CA THR A 103 2.63 4.06 -17.68
C THR A 103 2.29 2.97 -16.67
N GLY A 104 1.80 3.36 -15.52
CA GLY A 104 1.40 2.41 -14.49
C GLY A 104 0.31 2.95 -13.57
N GLU A 105 -0.41 2.02 -12.95
CA GLU A 105 -1.38 2.31 -11.91
C GLU A 105 -1.09 1.40 -10.71
N GLY A 106 -0.95 2.02 -9.54
CA GLY A 106 -0.69 1.34 -8.29
C GLY A 106 -1.85 1.46 -7.31
N VAL A 107 -2.11 0.39 -6.59
CA VAL A 107 -3.04 0.35 -5.46
C VAL A 107 -2.37 -0.37 -4.32
N LEU A 108 -2.26 0.27 -3.18
CA LEU A 108 -1.83 -0.33 -1.93
C LEU A 108 -3.01 -0.31 -0.96
N ALA A 109 -3.39 -1.47 -0.46
CA ALA A 109 -4.46 -1.63 0.52
C ALA A 109 -3.90 -2.19 1.82
N HIS A 110 -4.14 -1.49 2.92
CA HIS A 110 -3.79 -1.98 4.25
C HIS A 110 -4.88 -2.90 4.80
N ASN A 111 -4.48 -4.02 5.38
CA ASN A 111 -5.37 -4.90 6.12
C ASN A 111 -4.99 -4.84 7.60
N GLY A 112 -5.40 -3.74 8.27
CA GLY A 112 -4.88 -3.38 9.59
C GLY A 112 -3.44 -2.89 9.52
N LYS A 113 -2.73 -2.93 10.66
CA LYS A 113 -1.34 -2.46 10.77
C LYS A 113 -0.27 -3.49 10.39
N ASP A 114 -0.65 -4.76 10.27
CA ASP A 114 0.29 -5.89 10.17
C ASP A 114 0.28 -6.59 8.80
N SER A 115 -0.54 -6.13 7.86
CA SER A 115 -0.54 -6.67 6.50
C SER A 115 -0.99 -5.64 5.46
N TYR A 116 -0.55 -5.85 4.22
CA TYR A 116 -0.97 -5.06 3.07
C TYR A 116 -0.95 -5.87 1.79
N THR A 117 -1.68 -5.40 0.82
CA THR A 117 -1.59 -5.86 -0.57
C THR A 117 -1.27 -4.68 -1.46
N HIS A 118 -0.25 -4.81 -2.27
CA HIS A 118 0.16 -3.84 -3.27
C HIS A 118 0.01 -4.44 -4.67
N THR A 119 -0.82 -3.84 -5.49
CA THR A 119 -1.03 -4.24 -6.89
C THR A 119 -0.52 -3.13 -7.80
N MET A 120 0.23 -3.50 -8.82
CA MET A 120 0.75 -2.60 -9.83
C MET A 120 0.45 -3.16 -11.21
N ASN A 121 -0.21 -2.36 -12.05
CA ASN A 121 -0.41 -2.65 -13.46
C ASN A 121 0.49 -1.70 -14.27
N ILE A 122 1.35 -2.23 -15.09
CA ILE A 122 2.33 -1.48 -15.88
C ILE A 122 2.10 -1.77 -17.36
N ASN A 123 2.00 -0.70 -18.15
CA ASN A 123 1.97 -0.75 -19.60
C ASN A 123 3.27 -0.13 -20.13
N SER A 124 4.04 -0.90 -20.85
CA SER A 124 5.28 -0.43 -21.48
C SER A 124 5.27 -0.70 -22.97
N PRO A 125 6.14 -0.07 -23.77
CA PRO A 125 6.30 -0.39 -25.19
C PRO A 125 6.65 -1.87 -25.46
N ARG A 126 7.13 -2.59 -24.44
CA ARG A 126 7.49 -4.02 -24.50
C ARG A 126 6.38 -4.97 -24.08
N GLY A 127 5.24 -4.45 -23.62
CA GLY A 127 4.10 -5.22 -23.15
C GLY A 127 3.58 -4.79 -21.80
N THR A 128 2.58 -5.52 -21.32
CA THR A 128 1.91 -5.27 -20.03
C THR A 128 2.48 -6.19 -18.96
N MET A 129 2.51 -5.70 -17.73
CA MET A 129 2.92 -6.47 -16.56
C MET A 129 1.97 -6.16 -15.41
N LYS A 130 1.55 -7.19 -14.69
CA LYS A 130 0.85 -7.06 -13.41
C LYS A 130 1.73 -7.64 -12.32
N SER A 131 1.97 -6.86 -11.27
CA SER A 131 2.62 -7.36 -10.07
C SER A 131 1.69 -7.25 -8.87
N VAL A 132 1.72 -8.26 -8.00
CA VAL A 132 1.01 -8.27 -6.73
C VAL A 132 2.02 -8.59 -5.64
N THR A 133 2.09 -7.74 -4.63
CA THR A 133 2.92 -7.96 -3.44
C THR A 133 2.01 -8.05 -2.23
N GLU A 134 2.08 -9.16 -1.53
CA GLU A 134 1.44 -9.36 -0.24
C GLU A 134 2.49 -9.23 0.86
N GLY A 135 2.34 -8.25 1.73
CA GLY A 135 3.23 -8.04 2.88
C GLY A 135 2.54 -8.41 4.19
N LYS A 136 3.27 -9.11 5.04
CA LYS A 136 2.82 -9.47 6.39
C LYS A 136 3.94 -9.21 7.38
N ARG A 137 3.64 -8.49 8.46
CA ARG A 137 4.56 -8.31 9.57
C ARG A 137 4.59 -9.58 10.40
N ILE A 138 5.75 -10.20 10.50
CA ILE A 138 5.95 -11.49 11.18
C ILE A 138 6.60 -11.34 12.56
N ALA A 139 7.20 -10.18 12.84
CA ALA A 139 7.68 -9.81 14.17
C ALA A 139 7.66 -8.29 14.36
N GLU A 140 7.49 -7.83 15.60
CA GLU A 140 7.49 -6.40 15.93
C GLU A 140 8.91 -5.79 15.92
N THR A 141 9.92 -6.62 16.07
CA THR A 141 11.33 -6.25 16.03
C THR A 141 12.06 -7.02 14.94
N CYS A 142 13.20 -6.49 14.50
CA CYS A 142 14.06 -7.12 13.49
C CYS A 142 15.08 -8.09 14.08
N GLU A 143 15.19 -8.16 15.37
CA GLU A 143 16.11 -9.08 16.07
C GLU A 143 15.48 -10.48 16.08
N LYS A 144 16.31 -11.46 15.76
CA LYS A 144 16.00 -12.88 15.92
C LYS A 144 16.40 -13.35 17.30
#